data_8fecd60db87367accddc9dd9c8047fbb
#
_entry.id   8fecd60db87367accddc9dd9c8047fbb
#
_cell.length_a   1.000
_cell.length_b   1.000
_cell.length_c   1.000
_cell.angle_alpha   90.00
_cell.angle_beta   90.00
_cell.angle_gamma   90.00
#
_symmetry.space_group_name_H-M   'P 1'
#
loop_
_entity.id
_entity.type
_entity.pdbx_description
1 polymer ?
#
loop_
_entity_poly.entity_id
_entity_poly.type
_entity_poly.pdbx_seq_one_letter_code
_entity_poly.pdbx_strand_id
1 'polypeptide(L)'
;IGVTFIALSLIYFLVVKYTPNPLPDDGTDYPEGQASGVNILISLIVRYLPIGFLGLARLASIPLGPVAGIVAGIIGPIFWTVTGVIFVLWFSGHGSIGMKEHQKASGLIEAGGESMSFMATWEGNDYWFSASGRSAIAYRVNFGIALTVTGPFGEPAEYKQDIIDFTKFCDSNSWMPVFYAVHEEQRKWLEELKWNSLDVGTEMVVDPRQWKTTGKKWQDVRTAINKAKREGITDVLST
;
A
#
# COMPACT_ATOMS: atom_id res chain seq x y z
N ILE A 1 2.99 -15.49 -5.72
CA ILE A 1 1.78 -16.34 -5.76
C ILE A 1 1.73 -17.12 -7.09
N GLY A 2 1.83 -16.49 -8.26
CA GLY A 2 1.77 -17.18 -9.56
C GLY A 2 2.84 -18.27 -9.71
N VAL A 3 4.08 -17.98 -9.37
CA VAL A 3 5.20 -18.95 -9.44
C VAL A 3 4.96 -20.14 -8.50
N THR A 4 4.50 -19.90 -7.30
CA THR A 4 4.19 -20.95 -6.31
C THR A 4 3.06 -21.84 -6.82
N PHE A 5 2.02 -21.24 -7.40
CA PHE A 5 0.90 -21.98 -8.00
C PHE A 5 1.39 -22.90 -9.13
N ILE A 6 2.20 -22.38 -10.07
CA ILE A 6 2.74 -23.16 -11.20
C ILE A 6 3.62 -24.30 -10.71
N ALA A 7 4.53 -24.03 -9.75
CA ALA A 7 5.45 -25.03 -9.24
C ALA A 7 4.71 -26.19 -8.53
N LEU A 8 3.75 -25.87 -7.64
CA LEU A 8 2.96 -26.88 -6.95
C LEU A 8 2.08 -27.70 -7.90
N SER A 9 1.50 -27.03 -8.91
CA SER A 9 0.69 -27.67 -9.96
C SER A 9 1.51 -28.64 -10.79
N LEU A 10 2.74 -28.27 -11.14
CA LEU A 10 3.66 -29.13 -11.89
C LEU A 10 4.08 -30.35 -11.06
N ILE A 11 4.43 -30.16 -9.80
CA ILE A 11 4.75 -31.25 -8.88
C ILE A 11 3.59 -32.24 -8.77
N TYR A 12 2.37 -31.72 -8.53
CA TYR A 12 1.18 -32.56 -8.45
C TYR A 12 0.96 -33.36 -9.74
N PHE A 13 1.01 -32.71 -10.89
CA PHE A 13 0.84 -33.36 -12.19
C PHE A 13 1.87 -34.47 -12.43
N LEU A 14 3.14 -34.23 -12.13
CA LEU A 14 4.20 -35.22 -12.29
C LEU A 14 4.01 -36.40 -11.35
N VAL A 15 3.70 -36.13 -10.06
CA VAL A 15 3.49 -37.20 -9.08
C VAL A 15 2.29 -38.06 -9.46
N VAL A 16 1.14 -37.47 -9.82
CA VAL A 16 -0.06 -38.23 -10.21
C VAL A 16 0.17 -39.03 -11.49
N LYS A 17 0.91 -38.47 -12.46
CA LYS A 17 1.18 -39.14 -13.75
C LYS A 17 2.15 -40.31 -13.64
N TYR A 18 3.18 -40.20 -12.79
CA TYR A 18 4.28 -41.16 -12.74
C TYR A 18 4.25 -42.08 -11.51
N THR A 19 3.38 -41.86 -10.54
CA THR A 19 3.23 -42.76 -9.39
C THR A 19 2.20 -43.86 -9.75
N PRO A 20 2.56 -45.15 -9.65
CA PRO A 20 1.61 -46.21 -9.90
C PRO A 20 0.44 -46.17 -8.92
N ASN A 21 -0.76 -46.17 -9.43
CA ASN A 21 -1.96 -46.33 -8.61
C ASN A 21 -2.07 -47.79 -8.21
N PRO A 22 -2.15 -48.13 -6.93
CA PRO A 22 -2.54 -49.48 -6.52
C PRO A 22 -3.96 -49.69 -6.97
N LEU A 23 -4.19 -50.77 -7.71
CA LEU A 23 -5.55 -51.24 -8.02
C LEU A 23 -6.26 -51.57 -6.70
N PRO A 24 -7.51 -51.16 -6.50
CA PRO A 24 -8.27 -51.63 -5.36
C PRO A 24 -8.47 -53.15 -5.49
N ASP A 25 -8.17 -53.86 -4.42
CA ASP A 25 -8.26 -55.32 -4.34
C ASP A 25 -9.72 -55.82 -4.18
N ASP A 26 -10.70 -54.95 -4.52
CA ASP A 26 -12.12 -55.18 -4.27
C ASP A 26 -12.94 -55.64 -5.49
N GLY A 27 -12.25 -56.03 -6.56
CA GLY A 27 -12.90 -56.63 -7.74
C GLY A 27 -13.80 -55.67 -8.54
N THR A 28 -13.73 -54.37 -8.31
CA THR A 28 -14.42 -53.40 -9.14
C THR A 28 -13.55 -53.09 -10.34
N ASP A 29 -14.01 -53.48 -11.53
CA ASP A 29 -13.42 -53.11 -12.82
C ASP A 29 -13.48 -51.61 -13.03
N TYR A 30 -12.47 -50.89 -12.50
CA TYR A 30 -12.21 -49.55 -13.00
C TYR A 30 -11.48 -49.71 -14.33
N PRO A 31 -11.91 -49.01 -15.40
CA PRO A 31 -11.23 -49.09 -16.69
C PRO A 31 -9.77 -48.71 -16.47
N GLU A 32 -8.86 -49.55 -16.96
CA GLU A 32 -7.42 -49.26 -17.07
C GLU A 32 -7.22 -47.97 -17.82
N GLY A 33 -7.39 -46.83 -17.15
CA GLY A 33 -7.23 -45.51 -17.70
C GLY A 33 -6.22 -44.77 -16.85
N GLN A 34 -5.03 -44.57 -17.37
CA GLN A 34 -4.19 -43.45 -16.95
C GLN A 34 -5.13 -42.26 -16.73
N ALA A 35 -5.06 -41.64 -15.54
CA ALA A 35 -5.92 -40.52 -15.22
C ALA A 35 -5.84 -39.50 -16.37
N SER A 36 -6.99 -39.32 -17.06
CA SER A 36 -7.02 -38.37 -18.18
C SER A 36 -6.50 -37.02 -17.72
N GLY A 37 -5.72 -36.34 -18.55
CA GLY A 37 -5.17 -35.03 -18.20
C GLY A 37 -6.22 -34.04 -17.73
N VAL A 38 -7.48 -34.19 -18.22
CA VAL A 38 -8.64 -33.40 -17.77
C VAL A 38 -9.03 -33.73 -16.33
N ASN A 39 -9.03 -34.99 -15.93
CA ASN A 39 -9.36 -35.40 -14.57
C ASN A 39 -8.29 -34.95 -13.57
N ILE A 40 -7.02 -34.99 -13.98
CA ILE A 40 -5.90 -34.46 -13.17
C ILE A 40 -6.06 -32.95 -12.98
N LEU A 41 -6.42 -32.23 -14.03
CA LEU A 41 -6.63 -30.78 -13.98
C LEU A 41 -7.81 -30.41 -13.05
N ILE A 42 -8.94 -31.12 -13.16
CA ILE A 42 -10.10 -30.91 -12.28
C ILE A 42 -9.73 -31.18 -10.82
N SER A 43 -9.03 -32.30 -10.56
CA SER A 43 -8.55 -32.66 -9.23
C SER A 43 -7.61 -31.58 -8.66
N LEU A 44 -6.75 -31.02 -9.50
CA LEU A 44 -5.84 -29.92 -9.12
C LEU A 44 -6.62 -28.66 -8.73
N ILE A 45 -7.55 -28.22 -9.56
CA ILE A 45 -8.35 -27.01 -9.33
C ILE A 45 -9.11 -27.12 -8.00
N VAL A 46 -9.76 -28.27 -7.76
CA VAL A 46 -10.53 -28.50 -6.52
C VAL A 46 -9.66 -28.40 -5.26
N ARG A 47 -8.37 -28.74 -5.33
CA ARG A 47 -7.45 -28.67 -4.19
C ARG A 47 -6.99 -27.26 -3.84
N TYR A 48 -6.97 -26.35 -4.82
CA TYR A 48 -6.69 -24.94 -4.58
C TYR A 48 -7.90 -24.13 -4.11
N LEU A 49 -9.10 -24.65 -4.34
CA LEU A 49 -10.30 -23.99 -3.82
C LEU A 49 -10.41 -24.26 -2.31
N PRO A 50 -10.59 -23.23 -1.46
CA PRO A 50 -10.75 -23.41 -0.02
C PRO A 50 -12.12 -24.03 0.35
N ILE A 51 -12.62 -24.93 -0.47
CA ILE A 51 -14.00 -25.37 -0.50
C ILE A 51 -14.14 -26.82 0.04
N GLY A 52 -13.47 -27.09 1.14
CA GLY A 52 -13.85 -28.27 1.92
C GLY A 52 -15.34 -28.26 2.35
N PHE A 53 -15.92 -27.05 2.38
CA PHE A 53 -17.33 -26.82 2.73
C PHE A 53 -18.37 -27.24 1.67
N LEU A 54 -18.00 -27.30 0.39
CA LEU A 54 -19.00 -27.52 -0.69
C LEU A 54 -19.12 -28.96 -1.16
N GLY A 55 -18.48 -29.92 -0.51
CA GLY A 55 -18.59 -31.34 -0.88
C GLY A 55 -18.08 -31.68 -2.29
N LEU A 56 -17.51 -30.72 -3.02
CA LEU A 56 -16.98 -30.86 -4.38
C LEU A 56 -15.73 -31.76 -4.44
N ALA A 57 -15.12 -32.08 -3.31
CA ALA A 57 -14.02 -33.04 -3.22
C ALA A 57 -14.42 -34.44 -3.74
N ARG A 58 -15.69 -34.76 -3.72
CA ARG A 58 -16.23 -36.04 -4.27
C ARG A 58 -16.24 -36.07 -5.79
N LEU A 59 -16.29 -34.91 -6.46
CA LEU A 59 -16.29 -34.82 -7.92
C LEU A 59 -14.93 -35.07 -8.56
N ALA A 60 -13.85 -35.04 -7.78
CA ALA A 60 -12.48 -35.19 -8.23
C ALA A 60 -11.78 -36.39 -7.60
N SER A 61 -12.53 -37.47 -7.24
CA SER A 61 -11.94 -38.68 -6.67
C SER A 61 -11.23 -39.50 -7.75
N ILE A 62 -9.96 -39.12 -8.01
CA ILE A 62 -9.04 -40.04 -8.67
C ILE A 62 -8.49 -40.94 -7.57
N PRO A 63 -8.49 -42.27 -7.73
CA PRO A 63 -7.82 -43.16 -6.80
C PRO A 63 -6.32 -42.85 -6.85
N LEU A 64 -5.80 -42.27 -5.80
CA LEU A 64 -4.40 -41.86 -5.68
C LEU A 64 -3.65 -42.91 -4.86
N GLY A 65 -2.50 -43.33 -5.36
CA GLY A 65 -1.58 -44.12 -4.56
C GLY A 65 -1.10 -43.39 -3.30
N PRO A 66 -0.53 -44.07 -2.30
CA PRO A 66 -0.18 -43.48 -1.00
C PRO A 66 0.67 -42.24 -1.11
N VAL A 67 1.67 -42.22 -2.01
CA VAL A 67 2.54 -41.06 -2.24
C VAL A 67 1.80 -39.90 -2.88
N ALA A 68 1.02 -40.16 -3.93
CA ALA A 68 0.22 -39.17 -4.61
C ALA A 68 -0.86 -38.58 -3.68
N GLY A 69 -1.43 -39.40 -2.80
CA GLY A 69 -2.42 -39.01 -1.78
C GLY A 69 -1.83 -38.02 -0.77
N ILE A 70 -0.63 -38.28 -0.26
CA ILE A 70 0.09 -37.35 0.66
C ILE A 70 0.36 -36.01 -0.04
N VAL A 71 0.98 -36.05 -1.22
CA VAL A 71 1.27 -34.82 -1.98
C VAL A 71 -0.01 -34.04 -2.26
N ALA A 72 -1.07 -34.70 -2.67
CA ALA A 72 -2.35 -34.11 -2.91
C ALA A 72 -2.96 -33.45 -1.65
N GLY A 73 -2.74 -34.05 -0.48
CA GLY A 73 -3.25 -33.52 0.80
C GLY A 73 -2.54 -32.24 1.27
N ILE A 74 -1.25 -32.10 0.96
CA ILE A 74 -0.45 -30.97 1.46
C ILE A 74 -0.40 -29.75 0.52
N ILE A 75 -0.68 -29.92 -0.77
CA ILE A 75 -0.57 -28.84 -1.77
C ILE A 75 -1.47 -27.65 -1.44
N GLY A 76 -2.74 -27.89 -1.12
CA GLY A 76 -3.69 -26.85 -0.76
C GLY A 76 -3.26 -26.08 0.49
N PRO A 77 -3.02 -26.74 1.62
CA PRO A 77 -2.49 -26.11 2.83
C PRO A 77 -1.20 -25.29 2.61
N ILE A 78 -0.24 -25.83 1.87
CA ILE A 78 1.02 -25.09 1.57
C ILE A 78 0.72 -23.84 0.76
N PHE A 79 -0.07 -23.96 -0.31
CA PHE A 79 -0.43 -22.80 -1.14
C PHE A 79 -1.09 -21.70 -0.32
N TRP A 80 -2.08 -22.04 0.50
CA TRP A 80 -2.80 -21.06 1.30
C TRP A 80 -1.95 -20.47 2.43
N THR A 81 -1.07 -21.28 3.03
CA THR A 81 -0.13 -20.78 4.03
C THR A 81 0.83 -19.76 3.42
N VAL A 82 1.45 -20.09 2.28
CA VAL A 82 2.35 -19.18 1.57
C VAL A 82 1.62 -17.91 1.14
N THR A 83 0.41 -18.06 0.59
CA THR A 83 -0.43 -16.91 0.19
C THR A 83 -0.78 -16.03 1.38
N GLY A 84 -1.17 -16.62 2.51
CA GLY A 84 -1.47 -15.91 3.75
C GLY A 84 -0.24 -15.18 4.30
N VAL A 85 0.92 -15.83 4.33
CA VAL A 85 2.18 -15.18 4.75
C VAL A 85 2.53 -14.00 3.85
N ILE A 86 2.47 -14.16 2.52
CA ILE A 86 2.71 -13.07 1.58
C ILE A 86 1.72 -11.93 1.80
N PHE A 87 0.44 -12.25 2.02
CA PHE A 87 -0.60 -11.25 2.30
C PHE A 87 -0.31 -10.49 3.60
N VAL A 88 0.03 -11.21 4.69
CA VAL A 88 0.41 -10.59 5.97
C VAL A 88 1.65 -9.71 5.82
N LEU A 89 2.71 -10.18 5.15
CA LEU A 89 3.91 -9.40 4.92
C LEU A 89 3.63 -8.17 4.05
N TRP A 90 2.78 -8.31 3.03
CA TRP A 90 2.35 -7.19 2.20
C TRP A 90 1.56 -6.15 3.00
N PHE A 91 0.66 -6.59 3.88
CA PHE A 91 -0.14 -5.70 4.73
C PHE A 91 0.69 -5.08 5.86
N SER A 92 1.65 -5.82 6.42
CA SER A 92 2.54 -5.35 7.49
C SER A 92 3.63 -4.41 6.99
N GLY A 93 4.02 -4.50 5.72
CA GLY A 93 5.05 -3.64 5.12
C GLY A 93 4.63 -2.17 4.96
N HIS A 94 3.37 -1.83 5.25
CA HIS A 94 2.84 -0.46 5.16
C HIS A 94 2.73 0.24 6.53
N GLY A 95 3.32 -0.27 7.59
CA GLY A 95 2.93 0.10 8.94
C GLY A 95 4.00 0.39 9.99
N SER A 96 5.25 0.63 9.65
CA SER A 96 6.17 1.22 10.64
C SER A 96 7.23 2.08 9.98
N ILE A 97 6.91 3.33 9.80
CA ILE A 97 7.94 4.38 9.69
C ILE A 97 8.77 4.26 10.97
N GLY A 98 10.06 3.96 10.81
CA GLY A 98 10.95 3.88 11.94
C GLY A 98 10.92 5.21 12.69
N MET A 99 10.79 5.17 14.02
CA MET A 99 10.81 6.37 14.89
C MET A 99 11.96 7.33 14.54
N LYS A 100 13.06 6.79 14.03
CA LYS A 100 14.23 7.55 13.55
C LYS A 100 13.95 8.38 12.30
N GLU A 101 13.17 7.84 11.36
CA GLU A 101 12.81 8.57 10.12
C GLU A 101 11.85 9.71 10.43
N HIS A 102 10.90 9.47 11.32
CA HIS A 102 9.99 10.51 11.81
C HIS A 102 10.74 11.63 12.54
N GLN A 103 11.68 11.31 13.44
CA GLN A 103 12.50 12.31 14.12
C GLN A 103 13.36 13.10 13.14
N LYS A 104 13.95 12.43 12.14
CA LYS A 104 14.74 13.08 11.10
C LYS A 104 13.87 14.04 10.27
N ALA A 105 12.67 13.61 9.86
CA ALA A 105 11.73 14.45 9.12
C ALA A 105 11.29 15.66 9.95
N SER A 106 10.97 15.49 11.24
CA SER A 106 10.62 16.59 12.13
C SER A 106 11.74 17.62 12.24
N GLY A 107 12.99 17.16 12.38
CA GLY A 107 14.13 18.07 12.42
C GLY A 107 14.35 18.85 11.11
N LEU A 108 14.08 18.25 9.95
CA LEU A 108 14.13 18.93 8.66
C LEU A 108 13.01 19.96 8.51
N ILE A 109 11.81 19.68 9.01
CA ILE A 109 10.69 20.62 9.00
C ILE A 109 10.99 21.84 9.88
N GLU A 110 11.55 21.62 11.06
CA GLU A 110 11.97 22.73 11.96
C GLU A 110 13.05 23.61 11.35
N ALA A 111 13.95 23.02 10.56
CA ALA A 111 15.05 23.75 9.92
C ALA A 111 14.60 24.53 8.68
N GLY A 112 13.62 24.06 7.91
CA GLY A 112 13.25 24.67 6.63
C GLY A 112 11.87 24.28 6.12
N GLY A 113 10.95 23.88 7.01
CA GLY A 113 9.56 23.59 6.63
C GLY A 113 8.68 24.84 6.66
N GLU A 114 7.53 24.72 6.03
CA GLU A 114 6.45 25.71 6.04
C GLU A 114 5.31 25.24 6.95
N SER A 115 4.27 26.07 7.12
CA SER A 115 3.13 25.74 8.00
C SER A 115 2.48 24.40 7.64
N MET A 116 2.31 24.12 6.36
CA MET A 116 1.73 22.87 5.88
C MET A 116 2.68 21.68 6.02
N SER A 117 3.99 21.89 6.09
CA SER A 117 4.98 20.81 6.21
C SER A 117 4.82 20.01 7.50
N PHE A 118 4.22 20.59 8.55
CA PHE A 118 3.90 19.85 9.77
C PHE A 118 2.88 18.73 9.55
N MET A 119 2.06 18.77 8.51
CA MET A 119 1.18 17.64 8.14
C MET A 119 2.00 16.40 7.71
N ALA A 120 3.24 16.58 7.30
CA ALA A 120 4.15 15.47 7.01
C ALA A 120 4.43 14.60 8.26
N THR A 121 4.31 15.15 9.47
CA THR A 121 4.50 14.40 10.72
C THR A 121 3.31 13.55 11.12
N TRP A 122 2.19 13.63 10.41
CA TRP A 122 1.01 12.84 10.73
C TRP A 122 1.26 11.35 10.51
N GLU A 123 0.66 10.54 11.36
CA GLU A 123 0.77 9.09 11.30
C GLU A 123 0.33 8.53 9.94
N GLY A 124 1.08 7.56 9.43
CA GLY A 124 0.80 6.88 8.17
C GLY A 124 1.44 7.53 6.94
N ASN A 125 2.29 8.55 7.10
CA ASN A 125 3.14 9.05 6.01
C ASN A 125 4.45 8.27 5.94
N ASP A 126 4.91 7.99 4.74
CA ASP A 126 6.27 7.54 4.44
C ASP A 126 7.14 8.73 4.06
N TYR A 127 8.47 8.59 4.17
CA TYR A 127 9.41 9.65 3.84
C TYR A 127 10.40 9.18 2.78
N TRP A 128 10.57 10.00 1.77
CA TRP A 128 11.69 9.93 0.87
C TRP A 128 12.69 11.03 1.29
N PHE A 129 13.97 10.65 1.47
CA PHE A 129 15.03 11.60 1.81
C PHE A 129 15.93 11.80 0.60
N SER A 130 16.37 13.05 0.39
CA SER A 130 17.37 13.37 -0.63
C SER A 130 18.69 12.63 -0.37
N ALA A 131 19.52 12.50 -1.40
CA ALA A 131 20.83 11.87 -1.29
C ALA A 131 21.74 12.57 -0.27
N SER A 132 21.59 13.87 -0.10
CA SER A 132 22.30 14.67 0.91
C SER A 132 21.77 14.44 2.33
N GLY A 133 20.53 13.98 2.45
CA GLY A 133 19.79 13.83 3.70
C GLY A 133 19.35 15.15 4.34
N ARG A 134 19.46 16.29 3.62
CA ARG A 134 19.10 17.64 4.09
C ARG A 134 17.68 18.06 3.73
N SER A 135 17.04 17.33 2.85
CA SER A 135 15.64 17.53 2.45
C SER A 135 14.89 16.22 2.38
N ALA A 136 13.57 16.31 2.39
CA ALA A 136 12.70 15.14 2.31
C ALA A 136 11.34 15.49 1.68
N ILE A 137 10.63 14.45 1.23
CA ILE A 137 9.24 14.52 0.79
C ILE A 137 8.45 13.48 1.57
N ALA A 138 7.36 13.89 2.22
CA ALA A 138 6.41 13.00 2.84
C ALA A 138 5.34 12.57 1.84
N TYR A 139 5.03 11.29 1.80
CA TYR A 139 4.07 10.75 0.84
C TYR A 139 3.30 9.56 1.43
N ARG A 140 2.20 9.20 0.77
CA ARG A 140 1.46 7.95 1.01
C ARG A 140 1.23 7.24 -0.29
N VAL A 141 1.36 5.92 -0.29
CA VAL A 141 1.03 5.12 -1.46
C VAL A 141 -0.30 4.43 -1.26
N ASN A 142 -1.22 4.66 -2.20
CA ASN A 142 -2.48 3.96 -2.23
C ASN A 142 -2.85 3.64 -3.68
N PHE A 143 -3.20 2.39 -3.97
CA PHE A 143 -3.54 1.90 -5.33
C PHE A 143 -2.51 2.28 -6.42
N GLY A 144 -1.22 2.30 -6.07
CA GLY A 144 -0.15 2.67 -7.02
C GLY A 144 0.02 4.18 -7.24
N ILE A 145 -0.67 5.02 -6.45
CA ILE A 145 -0.51 6.48 -6.46
C ILE A 145 0.30 6.88 -5.23
N ALA A 146 1.44 7.54 -5.44
CA ALA A 146 2.25 8.16 -4.40
C ALA A 146 1.81 9.63 -4.25
N LEU A 147 0.91 9.88 -3.29
CA LEU A 147 0.41 11.22 -2.99
C LEU A 147 1.32 11.88 -1.97
N THR A 148 1.94 13.02 -2.33
CA THR A 148 2.70 13.83 -1.36
C THR A 148 1.76 14.62 -0.48
N VAL A 149 2.16 14.85 0.77
CA VAL A 149 1.35 15.64 1.72
C VAL A 149 1.53 17.14 1.47
N THR A 150 2.75 17.53 1.08
CA THR A 150 3.14 18.89 0.67
C THR A 150 4.25 18.77 -0.39
N GLY A 151 4.88 19.87 -0.76
CA GLY A 151 6.15 19.85 -1.48
C GLY A 151 7.31 19.33 -0.61
N PRO A 152 8.55 19.38 -1.13
CA PRO A 152 9.75 19.10 -0.35
C PRO A 152 9.87 20.02 0.86
N PHE A 153 10.54 19.55 1.91
CA PHE A 153 10.87 20.33 3.10
C PHE A 153 12.32 20.07 3.53
N GLY A 154 12.92 21.03 4.25
CA GLY A 154 14.32 21.04 4.62
C GLY A 154 15.10 22.11 3.86
N GLU A 155 16.16 21.75 3.12
CA GLU A 155 17.04 22.70 2.40
C GLU A 155 16.40 23.19 1.09
N PRO A 156 15.96 24.46 1.00
CA PRO A 156 15.23 24.96 -0.17
C PRO A 156 16.00 24.87 -1.49
N ALA A 157 17.32 24.95 -1.44
CA ALA A 157 18.17 24.86 -2.64
C ALA A 157 18.08 23.49 -3.33
N GLU A 158 17.61 22.46 -2.64
CA GLU A 158 17.50 21.09 -3.16
C GLU A 158 16.10 20.79 -3.73
N TYR A 159 15.07 21.56 -3.43
CA TYR A 159 13.66 21.23 -3.72
C TYR A 159 13.38 20.91 -5.18
N LYS A 160 13.95 21.64 -6.13
CA LYS A 160 13.75 21.36 -7.55
C LYS A 160 14.34 20.00 -7.93
N GLN A 161 15.51 19.67 -7.43
CA GLN A 161 16.16 18.39 -7.68
C GLN A 161 15.42 17.26 -6.95
N ASP A 162 14.92 17.49 -5.74
CA ASP A 162 14.15 16.53 -4.96
C ASP A 162 12.87 16.10 -5.68
N ILE A 163 12.16 17.04 -6.30
CA ILE A 163 10.97 16.73 -7.11
C ILE A 163 11.33 15.79 -8.26
N ILE A 164 12.45 16.04 -8.95
CA ILE A 164 12.92 15.21 -10.05
C ILE A 164 13.31 13.82 -9.56
N ASP A 165 14.06 13.73 -8.48
CA ASP A 165 14.57 12.45 -7.98
C ASP A 165 13.49 11.63 -7.27
N PHE A 166 12.54 12.27 -6.61
CA PHE A 166 11.35 11.61 -6.08
C PHE A 166 10.47 11.05 -7.21
N THR A 167 10.33 11.78 -8.32
CA THR A 167 9.60 11.27 -9.49
C THR A 167 10.26 9.99 -10.02
N LYS A 168 11.59 9.97 -10.19
CA LYS A 168 12.33 8.76 -10.58
C LYS A 168 12.18 7.62 -9.57
N PHE A 169 12.18 7.94 -8.28
CA PHE A 169 11.92 6.96 -7.23
C PHE A 169 10.52 6.34 -7.37
N CYS A 170 9.51 7.15 -7.62
CA CYS A 170 8.16 6.65 -7.89
C CYS A 170 8.12 5.77 -9.14
N ASP A 171 8.75 6.18 -10.24
CA ASP A 171 8.82 5.39 -11.48
C ASP A 171 9.48 4.03 -11.25
N SER A 172 10.56 3.97 -10.46
CA SER A 172 11.25 2.72 -10.13
C SER A 172 10.38 1.75 -9.32
N ASN A 173 9.40 2.27 -8.59
CA ASN A 173 8.42 1.50 -7.82
C ASN A 173 7.09 1.27 -8.57
N SER A 174 6.98 1.70 -9.83
CA SER A 174 5.75 1.66 -10.62
C SER A 174 4.59 2.42 -9.95
N TRP A 175 4.88 3.54 -9.30
CA TRP A 175 3.89 4.43 -8.70
C TRP A 175 3.72 5.70 -9.54
N MET A 176 2.51 6.21 -9.55
CA MET A 176 2.18 7.51 -10.14
C MET A 176 2.32 8.59 -9.07
N PRO A 177 3.31 9.51 -9.15
CA PRO A 177 3.42 10.60 -8.20
C PRO A 177 2.34 11.65 -8.41
N VAL A 178 1.80 12.15 -7.30
CA VAL A 178 0.86 13.28 -7.26
C VAL A 178 1.33 14.23 -6.17
N PHE A 179 1.69 15.45 -6.56
CA PHE A 179 2.10 16.50 -5.62
C PHE A 179 0.88 17.30 -5.18
N TYR A 180 0.60 17.31 -3.88
CA TYR A 180 -0.52 18.03 -3.27
C TYR A 180 -0.02 19.25 -2.49
N ALA A 181 -0.78 20.34 -2.54
CA ALA A 181 -0.50 21.59 -1.82
C ALA A 181 0.91 22.17 -2.08
N VAL A 182 1.34 22.14 -3.33
CA VAL A 182 2.62 22.72 -3.75
C VAL A 182 2.49 24.23 -3.94
N HIS A 183 3.57 24.95 -3.65
CA HIS A 183 3.65 26.38 -3.86
C HIS A 183 3.81 26.76 -5.34
N GLU A 184 3.52 28.00 -5.65
CA GLU A 184 3.58 28.56 -7.02
C GLU A 184 4.93 28.33 -7.69
N GLU A 185 6.04 28.41 -6.94
CA GLU A 185 7.38 28.18 -7.48
C GLU A 185 7.57 26.71 -7.86
N GLN A 186 7.16 25.80 -7.00
CA GLN A 186 7.22 24.34 -7.23
C GLN A 186 6.28 23.96 -8.38
N ARG A 187 5.10 24.59 -8.47
CA ARG A 187 4.18 24.40 -9.60
C ARG A 187 4.85 24.73 -10.92
N LYS A 188 5.59 25.84 -11.01
CA LYS A 188 6.33 26.22 -12.22
C LYS A 188 7.38 25.18 -12.61
N TRP A 189 8.11 24.63 -11.64
CA TRP A 189 9.08 23.56 -11.92
C TRP A 189 8.39 22.29 -12.45
N LEU A 190 7.25 21.92 -11.89
CA LEU A 190 6.46 20.78 -12.37
C LEU A 190 5.91 21.03 -13.79
N GLU A 191 5.47 22.26 -14.10
CA GLU A 191 5.02 22.63 -15.45
C GLU A 191 6.18 22.57 -16.46
N GLU A 192 7.40 22.98 -16.10
CA GLU A 192 8.60 22.78 -16.93
C GLU A 192 8.83 21.29 -17.25
N LEU A 193 8.52 20.41 -16.31
CA LEU A 193 8.58 18.95 -16.48
C LEU A 193 7.34 18.36 -17.20
N LYS A 194 6.46 19.21 -17.74
CA LYS A 194 5.23 18.81 -18.48
C LYS A 194 4.16 18.17 -17.60
N TRP A 195 4.11 18.50 -16.33
CA TRP A 195 3.03 18.12 -15.44
C TRP A 195 1.84 19.08 -15.60
N ASN A 196 0.64 18.55 -15.36
CA ASN A 196 -0.57 19.34 -15.28
C ASN A 196 -0.85 19.72 -13.82
N SER A 197 -1.38 20.92 -13.60
CA SER A 197 -1.81 21.40 -12.29
C SER A 197 -3.33 21.59 -12.24
N LEU A 198 -3.87 21.40 -11.04
CA LEU A 198 -5.29 21.64 -10.74
C LEU A 198 -5.37 22.49 -9.47
N ASP A 199 -6.07 23.61 -9.54
CA ASP A 199 -6.35 24.42 -8.35
C ASP A 199 -7.42 23.74 -7.50
N VAL A 200 -7.05 23.33 -6.28
CA VAL A 200 -7.94 22.64 -5.33
C VAL A 200 -8.38 23.53 -4.18
N GLY A 201 -7.74 24.67 -3.99
CA GLY A 201 -8.07 25.61 -2.92
C GLY A 201 -7.09 26.76 -2.80
N THR A 202 -7.34 27.61 -1.81
CA THR A 202 -6.48 28.76 -1.48
C THR A 202 -6.06 28.67 -0.03
N GLU A 203 -4.77 28.78 0.24
CA GLU A 203 -4.27 28.88 1.59
C GLU A 203 -4.46 30.30 2.14
N MET A 204 -5.01 30.40 3.33
CA MET A 204 -5.20 31.67 4.03
C MET A 204 -4.09 31.83 5.07
N VAL A 205 -3.10 32.66 4.75
CA VAL A 205 -2.00 32.97 5.64
C VAL A 205 -2.35 34.15 6.55
N VAL A 206 -2.16 33.97 7.86
CA VAL A 206 -2.43 35.01 8.87
C VAL A 206 -1.16 35.27 9.66
N ASP A 207 -0.72 36.53 9.68
CA ASP A 207 0.34 36.98 10.60
C ASP A 207 -0.28 37.35 11.96
N PRO A 208 -0.10 36.55 13.02
CA PRO A 208 -0.70 36.80 14.31
C PRO A 208 -0.22 38.10 14.95
N ARG A 209 0.98 38.62 14.59
CA ARG A 209 1.51 39.90 15.08
C ARG A 209 0.74 41.09 14.54
N GLN A 210 0.15 40.96 13.35
CA GLN A 210 -0.65 41.98 12.70
C GLN A 210 -2.15 41.76 12.87
N TRP A 211 -2.54 40.66 13.52
CA TRP A 211 -3.93 40.32 13.73
C TRP A 211 -4.66 41.34 14.60
N LYS A 212 -5.69 41.95 14.07
CA LYS A 212 -6.57 42.89 14.78
C LYS A 212 -8.02 42.49 14.54
N THR A 213 -8.83 42.49 15.59
CA THR A 213 -10.27 42.23 15.48
C THR A 213 -11.10 43.51 15.35
N THR A 214 -10.47 44.71 15.19
CA THR A 214 -11.13 46.01 15.08
C THR A 214 -11.40 46.37 13.60
N GLY A 215 -12.42 47.19 13.38
CA GLY A 215 -12.80 47.66 12.05
C GLY A 215 -13.84 46.79 11.33
N LYS A 216 -14.43 47.35 10.24
CA LYS A 216 -15.52 46.69 9.50
C LYS A 216 -15.14 45.35 8.88
N LYS A 217 -13.88 45.26 8.39
CA LYS A 217 -13.31 44.03 7.78
C LYS A 217 -13.40 42.80 8.70
N TRP A 218 -13.35 43.01 10.01
CA TRP A 218 -13.30 41.94 11.01
C TRP A 218 -14.64 41.72 11.74
N GLN A 219 -15.75 42.24 11.20
CA GLN A 219 -17.06 42.17 11.83
C GLN A 219 -17.50 40.70 12.01
N ASP A 220 -17.33 39.89 10.98
CA ASP A 220 -17.73 38.47 11.01
C ASP A 220 -16.92 37.67 12.04
N VAL A 221 -15.65 37.94 12.14
CA VAL A 221 -14.76 37.31 13.16
C VAL A 221 -15.24 37.70 14.57
N ARG A 222 -15.53 38.97 14.84
CA ARG A 222 -16.05 39.40 16.13
C ARG A 222 -17.42 38.75 16.44
N THR A 223 -18.28 38.64 15.44
CA THR A 223 -19.57 37.99 15.61
C THR A 223 -19.40 36.52 15.98
N ALA A 224 -18.48 35.81 15.29
CA ALA A 224 -18.15 34.41 15.59
C ALA A 224 -17.56 34.24 17.02
N ILE A 225 -16.63 35.10 17.42
CA ILE A 225 -16.05 35.10 18.77
C ILE A 225 -17.12 35.32 19.82
N ASN A 226 -18.00 36.30 19.61
CA ASN A 226 -19.09 36.61 20.55
C ASN A 226 -20.13 35.49 20.64
N LYS A 227 -20.38 34.78 19.52
CA LYS A 227 -21.23 33.59 19.49
C LYS A 227 -20.60 32.47 20.30
N ALA A 228 -19.34 32.15 20.04
CA ALA A 228 -18.61 31.13 20.79
C ALA A 228 -18.62 31.36 22.29
N LYS A 229 -18.37 32.62 22.73
CA LYS A 229 -18.47 33.00 24.15
C LYS A 229 -19.84 32.77 24.75
N ARG A 230 -20.90 33.09 24.01
CA ARG A 230 -22.31 32.89 24.47
C ARG A 230 -22.64 31.39 24.58
N GLU A 231 -22.07 30.57 23.72
CA GLU A 231 -22.27 29.11 23.71
C GLU A 231 -21.34 28.39 24.70
N GLY A 232 -20.54 29.13 25.48
CA GLY A 232 -19.65 28.56 26.48
C GLY A 232 -18.43 27.82 25.91
N ILE A 233 -18.10 28.09 24.64
CA ILE A 233 -16.90 27.50 24.02
C ILE A 233 -15.68 28.22 24.57
N THR A 234 -14.78 27.47 25.17
CA THR A 234 -13.50 27.95 25.70
C THR A 234 -12.35 27.20 25.03
N ASP A 235 -11.25 27.92 24.80
CA ASP A 235 -9.98 27.34 24.37
C ASP A 235 -9.12 27.05 25.56
N VAL A 236 -8.42 25.91 25.55
CA VAL A 236 -7.45 25.52 26.59
C VAL A 236 -6.12 25.26 25.89
N LEU A 237 -5.09 26.02 26.27
CA LEU A 237 -3.73 25.71 25.88
C LEU A 237 -3.27 24.47 26.67
N SER A 238 -3.08 23.36 25.96
CA SER A 238 -2.37 22.21 26.52
C SER A 238 -0.87 22.43 26.32
N THR A 239 -0.13 22.47 27.42
CA THR A 239 1.33 22.45 27.44
C THR A 239 1.84 21.02 27.45
#